data_d9565b6800fb9eb1aa5c3c30225ca0a6
#
_entry.id   d9565b6800fb9eb1aa5c3c30225ca0a6
#
_cell.length_a   1.000
_cell.length_b   1.000
_cell.length_c   1.000
_cell.angle_alpha   90.00
_cell.angle_beta   90.00
_cell.angle_gamma   90.00
#
_symmetry.space_group_name_H-M   'P 1'
#
loop_
_entity.id
_entity.type
_entity.pdbx_description
1 polymer ?
#
loop_
_entity_poly.entity_id
_entity_poly.type
_entity_poly.pdbx_seq_one_letter_code
_entity_poly.pdbx_strand_id
1 'polypeptide(L)'
;MEDIFSGVLITSLYATVVGLVIILIKGILKNKLSARWHYLIWYVLILKLILPFGPESAVSLFNAMPEMPQQSMAGMAYQMDQQYQSSPGVENPLPYSPQWQDRAAGAAAFVESLLPYIWAAGAALMLLWLVFAYYSLHRKLGRGSFAADERLLYILESCKAKMGIRGNIRLVLQNTVGTPSLFGLLRPRILLIPAVAGLSDKEIEFILLHELAHLKRKDVPVNYLLTVLQIIHWFNPVLWYCFKSIRQDMEVATDELVLSVLESTEHRDYGRAILTVLEGFSDFSLAPRLLGMVDDRKNIEKRLKMIKMADYFRRRRIAALVVGLLCVTVLSGVLLTSGLARNSSPPGPATAYSAEALFKYRTAYVGDNSKVVNLINNLPYAHLRREVSLHTENHPYGITVNYDFSNTDTDKGQIERTFSSNAVAMFALIDNVEAITFKAQGTGGQPEYQYSRAEVQKNFDTDLREHAKDIEGLALLLEKLNFTLLVFPGKYAATMSSTPGIRIAAEYKGPVWKVRYSAERGVLLTWDAATGNVSKGVQIIDLPQGIPVYWSPLGQNGQIVEDRSSIVTVELLDEKGKSIDERQLTIIYDGTLFYDVNSSPGIAVGSETL
;
A
#
# COMPACT_ATOMS: atom_id res chain seq x y z
N MET A 1 5.56 1.60 13.65
CA MET A 1 4.38 2.43 13.93
C MET A 1 3.88 3.08 12.65
N GLU A 2 4.77 3.65 11.85
CA GLU A 2 4.44 4.32 10.59
C GLU A 2 3.71 3.41 9.60
N ASP A 3 4.19 2.19 9.37
CA ASP A 3 3.56 1.22 8.46
C ASP A 3 2.13 0.84 8.89
N ILE A 4 1.91 0.68 10.19
CA ILE A 4 0.59 0.36 10.73
C ILE A 4 -0.37 1.54 10.53
N PHE A 5 0.10 2.75 10.82
CA PHE A 5 -0.69 3.97 10.67
C PHE A 5 -1.03 4.23 9.20
N SER A 6 -0.05 4.12 8.30
CA SER A 6 -0.27 4.28 6.86
C SER A 6 -1.26 3.24 6.31
N GLY A 7 -1.17 1.98 6.76
CA GLY A 7 -2.14 0.94 6.44
C GLY A 7 -3.56 1.28 6.92
N VAL A 8 -3.70 1.81 8.14
CA VAL A 8 -4.99 2.26 8.68
C VAL A 8 -5.53 3.46 7.92
N LEU A 9 -4.67 4.42 7.56
CA LEU A 9 -5.06 5.60 6.81
C LEU A 9 -5.60 5.24 5.43
N ILE A 10 -4.86 4.41 4.68
CA ILE A 10 -5.25 3.91 3.35
C ILE A 10 -6.56 3.13 3.43
N THR A 11 -6.66 2.20 4.40
CA THR A 11 -7.89 1.42 4.61
C THR A 11 -9.08 2.32 4.94
N SER A 12 -8.86 3.34 5.78
CA SER A 12 -9.89 4.31 6.17
C SER A 12 -10.40 5.10 4.97
N LEU A 13 -9.50 5.48 4.06
CA LEU A 13 -9.86 6.20 2.85
C LEU A 13 -10.68 5.32 1.89
N TYR A 14 -10.22 4.10 1.59
CA TYR A 14 -10.98 3.16 0.76
C TYR A 14 -12.36 2.87 1.37
N ALA A 15 -12.42 2.65 2.68
CA ALA A 15 -13.67 2.43 3.40
C ALA A 15 -14.60 3.65 3.37
N THR A 16 -14.04 4.87 3.34
CA THR A 16 -14.82 6.11 3.14
C THR A 16 -15.55 6.10 1.80
N VAL A 17 -14.83 5.78 0.71
CA VAL A 17 -15.43 5.68 -0.62
C VAL A 17 -16.51 4.60 -0.67
N VAL A 18 -16.21 3.41 -0.13
CA VAL A 18 -17.18 2.31 -0.02
C VAL A 18 -18.42 2.75 0.77
N GLY A 19 -18.23 3.43 1.90
CA GLY A 19 -19.32 3.94 2.74
C GLY A 19 -20.21 4.95 2.00
N LEU A 20 -19.62 5.90 1.28
CA LEU A 20 -20.36 6.89 0.48
C LEU A 20 -21.16 6.23 -0.65
N VAL A 21 -20.57 5.27 -1.35
CA VAL A 21 -21.27 4.50 -2.41
C VAL A 21 -22.45 3.71 -1.82
N ILE A 22 -22.26 3.06 -0.68
CA ILE A 22 -23.35 2.34 0.01
C ILE A 22 -24.47 3.31 0.41
N ILE A 23 -24.16 4.48 0.96
CA ILE A 23 -25.14 5.49 1.32
C ILE A 23 -25.94 5.94 0.08
N LEU A 24 -25.26 6.21 -1.03
CA LEU A 24 -25.89 6.61 -2.29
C LEU A 24 -26.85 5.52 -2.80
N ILE A 25 -26.39 4.28 -2.89
CA ILE A 25 -27.19 3.14 -3.38
C ILE A 25 -28.41 2.91 -2.48
N LYS A 26 -28.24 2.98 -1.17
CA LYS A 26 -29.35 2.87 -0.22
C LYS A 26 -30.36 4.01 -0.38
N GLY A 27 -29.90 5.21 -0.71
CA GLY A 27 -30.78 6.33 -1.06
C GLY A 27 -31.65 6.03 -2.28
N ILE A 28 -31.06 5.48 -3.33
CA ILE A 28 -31.76 5.10 -4.59
C ILE A 28 -32.73 3.93 -4.35
N LEU A 29 -32.31 2.95 -3.54
CA LEU A 29 -33.08 1.72 -3.30
C LEU A 29 -34.02 1.79 -2.09
N LYS A 30 -34.20 2.95 -1.48
CA LYS A 30 -34.90 3.21 -0.22
C LYS A 30 -36.23 2.46 -0.03
N ASN A 31 -37.01 2.30 -1.10
CA ASN A 31 -38.34 1.65 -1.06
C ASN A 31 -38.37 0.30 -1.80
N LYS A 32 -37.24 -0.18 -2.29
CA LYS A 32 -37.17 -1.40 -3.12
C LYS A 32 -36.60 -2.60 -2.35
N LEU A 33 -35.83 -2.34 -1.30
CA LEU A 33 -35.20 -3.36 -0.46
C LEU A 33 -35.87 -3.43 0.91
N SER A 34 -35.95 -4.65 1.48
CA SER A 34 -36.39 -4.83 2.88
C SER A 34 -35.31 -4.36 3.85
N ALA A 35 -35.67 -4.15 5.11
CA ALA A 35 -34.75 -3.69 6.14
C ALA A 35 -33.56 -4.63 6.34
N ARG A 36 -33.80 -5.94 6.26
CA ARG A 36 -32.75 -6.96 6.31
C ARG A 36 -31.66 -6.73 5.26
N TRP A 37 -32.03 -6.41 4.01
CA TRP A 37 -31.07 -6.16 2.94
C TRP A 37 -30.36 -4.83 3.09
N HIS A 38 -31.04 -3.78 3.56
CA HIS A 38 -30.40 -2.50 3.90
C HIS A 38 -29.32 -2.67 4.99
N TYR A 39 -29.50 -3.60 5.92
CA TYR A 39 -28.52 -3.94 6.93
C TYR A 39 -27.39 -4.82 6.37
N LEU A 40 -27.71 -5.83 5.56
CA LEU A 40 -26.72 -6.76 5.01
C LEU A 40 -25.72 -6.09 4.07
N ILE A 41 -26.13 -5.06 3.31
CA ILE A 41 -25.22 -4.30 2.45
C ILE A 41 -24.04 -3.70 3.24
N TRP A 42 -24.22 -3.34 4.50
CA TRP A 42 -23.17 -2.80 5.33
C TRP A 42 -22.04 -3.79 5.66
N TYR A 43 -22.30 -5.11 5.53
CA TYR A 43 -21.26 -6.10 5.73
C TYR A 43 -20.13 -5.98 4.69
N VAL A 44 -20.41 -5.40 3.50
CA VAL A 44 -19.38 -5.07 2.51
C VAL A 44 -18.38 -4.04 3.09
N LEU A 45 -18.87 -3.00 3.76
CA LEU A 45 -18.01 -2.02 4.44
C LEU A 45 -17.23 -2.64 5.60
N ILE A 46 -17.90 -3.42 6.46
CA ILE A 46 -17.28 -4.09 7.60
C ILE A 46 -16.17 -5.02 7.11
N LEU A 47 -16.45 -5.80 6.06
CA LEU A 47 -15.48 -6.72 5.49
C LEU A 47 -14.27 -5.99 4.88
N LYS A 48 -14.48 -4.86 4.19
CA LYS A 48 -13.40 -4.03 3.65
C LYS A 48 -12.51 -3.43 4.74
N LEU A 49 -13.09 -3.08 5.92
CA LEU A 49 -12.33 -2.58 7.06
C LEU A 49 -11.51 -3.68 7.77
N ILE A 50 -11.96 -4.94 7.71
CA ILE A 50 -11.26 -6.09 8.30
C ILE A 50 -10.22 -6.65 7.33
N LEU A 51 -10.56 -6.69 6.02
CA LEU A 51 -9.73 -7.22 4.95
C LEU A 51 -9.39 -6.08 3.98
N PRO A 52 -8.32 -5.31 4.25
CA PRO A 52 -7.94 -4.17 3.42
C PRO A 52 -7.50 -4.61 2.01
N PHE A 53 -7.02 -5.85 1.89
CA PHE A 53 -6.57 -6.44 0.62
C PHE A 53 -7.67 -7.30 0.03
N GLY A 54 -7.98 -7.10 -1.25
CA GLY A 54 -8.91 -7.91 -2.02
C GLY A 54 -8.24 -8.48 -3.27
N PRO A 55 -8.83 -9.50 -3.92
CA PRO A 55 -8.37 -9.96 -5.22
C PRO A 55 -8.43 -8.84 -6.25
N GLU A 56 -7.45 -8.77 -7.14
CA GLU A 56 -7.45 -7.82 -8.25
C GLU A 56 -8.61 -8.11 -9.21
N SER A 57 -9.27 -7.05 -9.68
CA SER A 57 -10.43 -7.20 -10.58
C SER A 57 -10.56 -6.02 -11.53
N ALA A 58 -10.83 -6.33 -12.81
CA ALA A 58 -11.11 -5.33 -13.83
C ALA A 58 -12.37 -4.49 -13.56
N VAL A 59 -13.30 -5.03 -12.77
CA VAL A 59 -14.56 -4.35 -12.41
C VAL A 59 -14.49 -3.58 -11.10
N SER A 60 -13.32 -3.51 -10.46
CA SER A 60 -13.13 -2.79 -9.21
C SER A 60 -13.38 -1.28 -9.40
N LEU A 61 -14.10 -0.68 -8.45
CA LEU A 61 -14.29 0.78 -8.40
C LEU A 61 -12.94 1.52 -8.27
N PHE A 62 -11.97 0.90 -7.62
CA PHE A 62 -10.66 1.49 -7.36
C PHE A 62 -9.81 1.64 -8.62
N ASN A 63 -10.18 1.02 -9.75
CA ASN A 63 -9.57 1.29 -11.05
C ASN A 63 -9.84 2.71 -11.56
N ALA A 64 -10.89 3.38 -11.09
CA ALA A 64 -11.23 4.75 -11.46
C ALA A 64 -10.59 5.80 -10.54
N MET A 65 -9.99 5.40 -9.43
CA MET A 65 -9.33 6.33 -8.52
C MET A 65 -7.94 6.69 -9.03
N PRO A 66 -7.52 7.97 -8.95
CA PRO A 66 -6.14 8.33 -9.19
C PRO A 66 -5.25 7.64 -8.16
N GLU A 67 -4.07 7.23 -8.61
CA GLU A 67 -3.07 6.66 -7.69
C GLU A 67 -2.72 7.69 -6.62
N MET A 68 -2.81 7.26 -5.37
CA MET A 68 -2.30 8.09 -4.28
C MET A 68 -0.79 8.11 -4.36
N PRO A 69 -0.16 9.29 -4.43
CA PRO A 69 1.28 9.36 -4.35
C PRO A 69 1.72 8.74 -3.02
N GLN A 70 2.54 7.71 -3.07
CA GLN A 70 3.20 7.16 -1.89
C GLN A 70 4.32 8.09 -1.37
N GLN A 71 4.40 9.28 -1.95
CA GLN A 71 5.41 10.26 -1.58
C GLN A 71 4.98 11.02 -0.33
N SER A 72 5.90 11.20 0.59
CA SER A 72 5.73 12.08 1.76
C SER A 72 5.40 13.50 1.31
N MET A 73 4.75 14.29 2.16
CA MET A 73 4.48 15.72 1.87
C MET A 73 5.76 16.50 1.55
N ALA A 74 6.89 16.09 2.11
CA ALA A 74 8.22 16.62 1.78
C ALA A 74 8.63 16.30 0.33
N GLY A 75 8.31 15.10 -0.18
CA GLY A 75 8.54 14.71 -1.58
C GLY A 75 7.68 15.50 -2.56
N MET A 76 6.44 15.83 -2.20
CA MET A 76 5.57 16.70 -3.02
C MET A 76 6.08 18.13 -3.09
N ALA A 77 6.58 18.69 -1.97
CA ALA A 77 7.18 20.02 -1.93
C ALA A 77 8.43 20.11 -2.81
N TYR A 78 9.27 19.05 -2.80
CA TYR A 78 10.47 18.95 -3.64
C TYR A 78 10.13 18.85 -5.14
N GLN A 79 9.08 18.12 -5.51
CA GLN A 79 8.66 18.05 -6.92
C GLN A 79 8.02 19.35 -7.42
N MET A 80 7.27 20.08 -6.59
CA MET A 80 6.75 21.39 -6.94
C MET A 80 7.87 22.39 -7.23
N ASP A 81 8.96 22.33 -6.47
CA ASP A 81 10.14 23.19 -6.69
C ASP A 81 10.86 22.87 -8.01
N GLN A 82 11.04 21.61 -8.34
CA GLN A 82 11.62 21.18 -9.61
C GLN A 82 10.76 21.59 -10.84
N GLN A 83 9.45 21.54 -10.72
CA GLN A 83 8.55 21.93 -11.80
C GLN A 83 8.55 23.46 -12.03
N TYR A 84 8.82 24.25 -10.99
CA TYR A 84 8.99 25.71 -11.11
C TYR A 84 10.32 26.09 -11.77
N GLN A 85 11.39 25.32 -11.51
CA GLN A 85 12.73 25.56 -12.08
C GLN A 85 12.85 25.12 -13.56
N SER A 86 11.97 24.24 -14.02
CA SER A 86 11.97 23.73 -15.41
C SER A 86 11.05 24.49 -16.38
N SER A 87 10.46 25.62 -15.97
CA SER A 87 9.64 26.44 -16.86
C SER A 87 10.51 27.25 -17.83
N PRO A 88 10.37 27.11 -19.16
CA PRO A 88 11.16 27.87 -20.11
C PRO A 88 10.79 29.36 -20.06
N GLY A 89 11.74 30.21 -19.67
CA GLY A 89 11.58 31.66 -19.71
C GLY A 89 12.10 32.45 -18.52
N VAL A 90 12.70 31.83 -17.52
CA VAL A 90 13.34 32.55 -16.41
C VAL A 90 14.85 32.46 -16.54
N GLU A 91 15.45 33.51 -17.14
CA GLU A 91 16.89 33.69 -17.14
C GLU A 91 17.37 33.98 -15.71
N ASN A 92 18.28 33.11 -15.21
CA ASN A 92 18.99 33.20 -13.94
C ASN A 92 18.13 33.43 -12.68
N PRO A 93 17.59 32.38 -12.05
CA PRO A 93 17.22 32.50 -10.64
C PRO A 93 18.50 32.58 -9.81
N LEU A 94 18.68 33.69 -9.10
CA LEU A 94 19.66 33.79 -8.01
C LEU A 94 19.51 32.57 -7.08
N PRO A 95 20.59 32.03 -6.48
CA PRO A 95 20.52 30.93 -5.54
C PRO A 95 19.97 31.42 -4.19
N TYR A 96 18.68 31.70 -4.16
CA TYR A 96 17.95 32.10 -2.97
C TYR A 96 16.87 31.05 -2.71
N SER A 97 17.21 29.95 -2.01
CA SER A 97 16.20 29.17 -1.30
C SER A 97 15.78 29.98 -0.07
N PRO A 98 14.53 30.44 0.04
CA PRO A 98 14.11 31.14 1.21
C PRO A 98 14.21 30.19 2.41
N GLN A 99 14.94 30.56 3.46
CA GLN A 99 15.09 29.79 4.73
C GLN A 99 13.75 29.35 5.33
N TRP A 100 12.62 29.94 4.94
CA TRP A 100 11.29 29.55 5.36
C TRP A 100 10.81 28.25 4.68
N GLN A 101 11.28 27.92 3.45
CA GLN A 101 10.92 26.65 2.75
C GLN A 101 11.57 25.47 3.45
N ASP A 102 12.84 25.54 3.82
CA ASP A 102 13.52 24.50 4.58
C ASP A 102 12.91 24.32 5.98
N ARG A 103 12.52 25.43 6.62
CA ARG A 103 11.80 25.40 7.90
C ARG A 103 10.40 24.81 7.77
N ALA A 104 9.67 25.12 6.69
CA ALA A 104 8.36 24.56 6.43
C ALA A 104 8.41 23.06 6.09
N ALA A 105 9.39 22.63 5.28
CA ALA A 105 9.63 21.22 4.98
C ALA A 105 10.03 20.43 6.25
N GLY A 106 10.91 20.98 7.07
CA GLY A 106 11.30 20.40 8.36
C GLY A 106 10.13 20.32 9.35
N ALA A 107 9.29 21.36 9.42
CA ALA A 107 8.08 21.35 10.25
C ALA A 107 7.04 20.34 9.74
N ALA A 108 6.85 20.22 8.43
CA ALA A 108 5.96 19.24 7.83
C ALA A 108 6.42 17.79 8.11
N ALA A 109 7.71 17.50 7.94
CA ALA A 109 8.30 16.19 8.27
C ALA A 109 8.17 15.86 9.76
N PHE A 110 8.37 16.86 10.64
CA PHE A 110 8.16 16.68 12.08
C PHE A 110 6.70 16.38 12.42
N VAL A 111 5.74 17.11 11.83
CA VAL A 111 4.30 16.82 12.02
C VAL A 111 3.94 15.45 11.49
N GLU A 112 4.45 15.05 10.31
CA GLU A 112 4.23 13.73 9.72
C GLU A 112 4.72 12.61 10.63
N SER A 113 5.89 12.77 11.25
CA SER A 113 6.44 11.79 12.20
C SER A 113 5.62 11.67 13.49
N LEU A 114 4.85 12.70 13.88
CA LEU A 114 4.00 12.69 15.07
C LEU A 114 2.61 12.05 14.82
N LEU A 115 2.11 12.05 13.58
CA LEU A 115 0.77 11.56 13.27
C LEU A 115 0.48 10.12 13.76
N PRO A 116 1.39 9.14 13.60
CA PRO A 116 1.19 7.78 14.12
C PRO A 116 1.02 7.74 15.64
N TYR A 117 1.74 8.59 16.36
CA TYR A 117 1.65 8.67 17.83
C TYR A 117 0.37 9.36 18.29
N ILE A 118 -0.07 10.42 17.59
CA ILE A 118 -1.35 11.08 17.85
C ILE A 118 -2.51 10.11 17.62
N TRP A 119 -2.47 9.35 16.51
CA TRP A 119 -3.45 8.32 16.23
C TRP A 119 -3.47 7.24 17.33
N ALA A 120 -2.33 6.71 17.72
CA ALA A 120 -2.23 5.68 18.74
C ALA A 120 -2.73 6.20 20.12
N ALA A 121 -2.38 7.43 20.48
CA ALA A 121 -2.85 8.06 21.72
C ALA A 121 -4.37 8.25 21.72
N GLY A 122 -4.97 8.71 20.62
CA GLY A 122 -6.42 8.84 20.47
C GLY A 122 -7.14 7.49 20.57
N ALA A 123 -6.63 6.47 19.90
CA ALA A 123 -7.17 5.10 19.99
C ALA A 123 -7.05 4.53 21.41
N ALA A 124 -5.91 4.73 22.09
CA ALA A 124 -5.68 4.31 23.46
C ALA A 124 -6.62 5.00 24.46
N LEU A 125 -6.82 6.31 24.31
CA LEU A 125 -7.76 7.07 25.14
C LEU A 125 -9.21 6.56 24.97
N MET A 126 -9.64 6.33 23.74
CA MET A 126 -10.97 5.77 23.48
C MET A 126 -11.12 4.35 24.04
N LEU A 127 -10.10 3.52 23.92
CA LEU A 127 -10.10 2.17 24.50
C LEU A 127 -10.17 2.20 26.03
N LEU A 128 -9.36 3.04 26.67
CA LEU A 128 -9.38 3.22 28.13
C LEU A 128 -10.75 3.71 28.60
N TRP A 129 -11.33 4.67 27.89
CA TRP A 129 -12.68 5.15 28.18
C TRP A 129 -13.73 4.04 28.03
N LEU A 130 -13.66 3.21 26.99
CA LEU A 130 -14.56 2.08 26.77
C LEU A 130 -14.43 1.05 27.90
N VAL A 131 -13.20 0.70 28.30
CA VAL A 131 -12.93 -0.23 29.42
C VAL A 131 -13.50 0.33 30.73
N PHE A 132 -13.27 1.63 30.99
CA PHE A 132 -13.83 2.30 32.16
C PHE A 132 -15.37 2.30 32.16
N ALA A 133 -16.00 2.63 31.03
CA ALA A 133 -17.44 2.63 30.87
C ALA A 133 -18.03 1.22 31.09
N TYR A 134 -17.38 0.19 30.49
CA TYR A 134 -17.78 -1.21 30.67
C TYR A 134 -17.64 -1.66 32.14
N TYR A 135 -16.52 -1.35 32.78
CA TYR A 135 -16.29 -1.67 34.21
C TYR A 135 -17.31 -0.96 35.11
N SER A 136 -17.55 0.34 34.87
CA SER A 136 -18.55 1.13 35.61
C SER A 136 -19.94 0.53 35.47
N LEU A 137 -20.34 0.17 34.25
CA LEU A 137 -21.63 -0.49 34.00
C LEU A 137 -21.70 -1.85 34.70
N HIS A 138 -20.67 -2.68 34.57
CA HIS A 138 -20.61 -4.00 35.19
C HIS A 138 -20.73 -3.91 36.72
N ARG A 139 -20.03 -2.93 37.33
CA ARG A 139 -20.12 -2.67 38.79
C ARG A 139 -21.51 -2.21 39.22
N LYS A 140 -22.18 -1.37 38.42
CA LYS A 140 -23.55 -0.92 38.66
C LYS A 140 -24.55 -2.06 38.52
N LEU A 141 -24.39 -2.95 37.54
CA LEU A 141 -25.24 -4.12 37.34
C LEU A 141 -25.14 -5.13 38.50
N GLY A 142 -23.99 -5.17 39.20
CA GLY A 142 -23.81 -6.01 40.40
C GLY A 142 -24.54 -5.49 41.67
N ARG A 143 -24.96 -4.23 41.68
CA ARG A 143 -25.52 -3.53 42.84
C ARG A 143 -26.98 -3.12 42.64
N GLY A 144 -27.95 -3.96 42.66
CA GLY A 144 -29.33 -3.53 42.50
C GLY A 144 -30.09 -4.25 41.39
N SER A 145 -29.65 -5.46 41.07
CA SER A 145 -30.40 -6.35 40.19
C SER A 145 -31.45 -7.11 41.01
N PHE A 146 -32.67 -7.12 40.51
CA PHE A 146 -33.78 -7.90 41.08
C PHE A 146 -34.06 -9.08 40.15
N ALA A 147 -34.45 -10.22 40.74
CA ALA A 147 -34.92 -11.35 39.95
C ALA A 147 -36.27 -10.99 39.29
N ALA A 148 -36.47 -11.44 38.07
CA ALA A 148 -37.76 -11.32 37.40
C ALA A 148 -38.79 -12.22 38.12
N ASP A 149 -40.04 -11.76 38.17
CA ASP A 149 -41.15 -12.54 38.70
C ASP A 149 -41.55 -13.69 37.75
N GLU A 150 -42.38 -14.62 38.24
CA GLU A 150 -42.81 -15.78 37.45
C GLU A 150 -43.60 -15.37 36.19
N ARG A 151 -44.38 -14.29 36.27
CA ARG A 151 -45.11 -13.75 35.13
C ARG A 151 -44.16 -13.34 33.96
N LEU A 152 -43.12 -12.59 34.26
CA LEU A 152 -42.11 -12.15 33.27
C LEU A 152 -41.34 -13.34 32.69
N LEU A 153 -41.02 -14.34 33.53
CA LEU A 153 -40.33 -15.55 33.08
C LEU A 153 -41.24 -16.39 32.17
N TYR A 154 -42.51 -16.51 32.48
CA TYR A 154 -43.48 -17.20 31.64
C TYR A 154 -43.60 -16.54 30.25
N ILE A 155 -43.73 -15.21 30.21
CA ILE A 155 -43.79 -14.45 28.93
C ILE A 155 -42.48 -14.62 28.15
N LEU A 156 -41.32 -14.61 28.84
CA LEU A 156 -40.02 -14.83 28.18
C LEU A 156 -39.94 -16.21 27.50
N GLU A 157 -40.35 -17.28 28.18
CA GLU A 157 -40.32 -18.64 27.63
C GLU A 157 -41.28 -18.77 26.43
N SER A 158 -42.46 -18.13 26.49
CA SER A 158 -43.39 -18.06 25.35
C SER A 158 -42.75 -17.33 24.14
N CYS A 159 -42.08 -16.19 24.37
CA CYS A 159 -41.37 -15.44 23.35
C CYS A 159 -40.21 -16.24 22.74
N LYS A 160 -39.42 -16.95 23.57
CA LYS A 160 -38.35 -17.85 23.13
C LYS A 160 -38.90 -18.94 22.19
N ALA A 161 -40.02 -19.55 22.55
CA ALA A 161 -40.67 -20.57 21.73
C ALA A 161 -41.10 -19.99 20.37
N LYS A 162 -41.74 -18.80 20.33
CA LYS A 162 -42.13 -18.09 19.11
C LYS A 162 -40.93 -17.77 18.22
N MET A 163 -39.80 -17.39 18.82
CA MET A 163 -38.56 -17.08 18.10
C MET A 163 -37.73 -18.30 17.73
N GLY A 164 -38.05 -19.48 18.23
CA GLY A 164 -37.28 -20.72 18.06
C GLY A 164 -35.91 -20.67 18.73
N ILE A 165 -35.79 -19.98 19.87
CA ILE A 165 -34.54 -19.84 20.63
C ILE A 165 -34.47 -20.92 21.70
N ARG A 166 -33.40 -21.74 21.64
CA ARG A 166 -33.13 -22.80 22.61
C ARG A 166 -31.95 -22.35 23.48
N GLY A 167 -32.15 -21.96 24.67
CA GLY A 167 -31.07 -21.55 25.58
C GLY A 167 -31.58 -20.90 26.83
N ASN A 168 -30.81 -20.94 27.93
CA ASN A 168 -31.14 -20.25 29.14
C ASN A 168 -30.73 -18.79 29.03
N ILE A 169 -31.71 -17.89 29.00
CA ILE A 169 -31.51 -16.43 28.96
C ILE A 169 -31.95 -15.87 30.29
N ARG A 170 -31.05 -15.20 30.97
CA ARG A 170 -31.39 -14.58 32.28
C ARG A 170 -32.10 -13.26 32.03
N LEU A 171 -33.23 -13.09 32.69
CA LEU A 171 -33.98 -11.85 32.76
C LEU A 171 -33.68 -11.16 34.09
N VAL A 172 -33.27 -9.90 34.01
CA VAL A 172 -32.85 -9.15 35.20
C VAL A 172 -33.52 -7.78 35.20
N LEU A 173 -34.18 -7.42 36.28
CA LEU A 173 -34.72 -6.08 36.48
C LEU A 173 -33.64 -5.17 37.06
N GLN A 174 -33.47 -3.97 36.48
CA GLN A 174 -32.36 -3.08 36.83
C GLN A 174 -32.74 -1.60 36.64
N ASN A 175 -32.52 -0.80 37.69
CA ASN A 175 -32.82 0.64 37.70
C ASN A 175 -31.77 1.51 36.98
N THR A 176 -30.60 0.95 36.68
CA THR A 176 -29.48 1.72 36.11
C THR A 176 -29.47 1.77 34.57
N VAL A 177 -30.33 1.01 33.91
CA VAL A 177 -30.50 1.04 32.45
C VAL A 177 -31.67 1.96 32.12
N GLY A 178 -31.50 2.76 31.06
CA GLY A 178 -32.55 3.69 30.62
C GLY A 178 -33.58 3.07 29.69
N THR A 179 -33.28 1.93 29.08
CA THR A 179 -34.16 1.19 28.16
C THR A 179 -33.95 -0.31 28.31
N PRO A 180 -34.97 -1.15 28.04
CA PRO A 180 -34.75 -2.59 27.87
C PRO A 180 -33.57 -2.82 26.95
N SER A 181 -32.71 -3.81 27.25
CA SER A 181 -31.52 -4.07 26.45
C SER A 181 -30.92 -5.45 26.64
N LEU A 182 -30.34 -6.01 25.59
CA LEU A 182 -29.59 -7.25 25.62
C LEU A 182 -28.11 -6.95 26.00
N PHE A 183 -27.63 -7.59 27.07
CA PHE A 183 -26.29 -7.42 27.59
C PHE A 183 -25.53 -8.74 27.71
N GLY A 184 -24.21 -8.70 27.36
CA GLY A 184 -23.30 -9.84 27.50
C GLY A 184 -23.07 -10.60 26.19
N LEU A 185 -21.79 -10.82 25.87
CA LEU A 185 -21.36 -11.49 24.63
C LEU A 185 -21.48 -13.03 24.72
N LEU A 186 -20.94 -13.62 25.80
CA LEU A 186 -20.87 -15.08 25.98
C LEU A 186 -22.06 -15.64 26.77
N ARG A 187 -22.60 -14.84 27.68
CA ARG A 187 -23.75 -15.20 28.55
C ARG A 187 -24.78 -14.08 28.45
N PRO A 188 -25.61 -14.07 27.39
CA PRO A 188 -26.56 -13.00 27.17
C PRO A 188 -27.61 -12.94 28.30
N ARG A 189 -27.93 -11.72 28.70
CA ARG A 189 -28.98 -11.39 29.70
C ARG A 189 -29.82 -10.28 29.13
N ILE A 190 -31.14 -10.36 29.35
CA ILE A 190 -32.04 -9.27 29.05
C ILE A 190 -32.17 -8.42 30.30
N LEU A 191 -31.85 -7.14 30.18
CA LEU A 191 -32.01 -6.15 31.24
C LEU A 191 -33.31 -5.40 31.00
N LEU A 192 -34.23 -5.43 31.98
CA LEU A 192 -35.47 -4.68 31.95
C LEU A 192 -35.47 -3.62 33.05
N ILE A 193 -36.17 -2.52 32.80
CA ILE A 193 -36.44 -1.50 33.80
C ILE A 193 -37.61 -1.98 34.65
N PRO A 194 -37.63 -1.79 35.98
CA PRO A 194 -38.75 -2.21 36.83
C PRO A 194 -40.12 -1.66 36.39
N ALA A 195 -40.15 -0.47 35.80
CA ALA A 195 -41.38 0.12 35.26
C ALA A 195 -42.05 -0.74 34.18
N VAL A 196 -41.29 -1.61 33.49
CA VAL A 196 -41.83 -2.54 32.46
C VAL A 196 -42.79 -3.56 33.12
N ALA A 197 -42.60 -3.90 34.39
CA ALA A 197 -43.50 -4.82 35.11
C ALA A 197 -44.93 -4.28 35.24
N GLY A 198 -45.12 -2.96 35.15
CA GLY A 198 -46.45 -2.32 35.15
C GLY A 198 -47.17 -2.31 33.80
N LEU A 199 -46.51 -2.74 32.72
CA LEU A 199 -47.10 -2.82 31.38
C LEU A 199 -48.01 -4.07 31.24
N SER A 200 -48.84 -4.06 30.22
CA SER A 200 -49.64 -5.23 29.86
C SER A 200 -48.77 -6.40 29.39
N ASP A 201 -49.26 -7.64 29.53
CA ASP A 201 -48.54 -8.83 29.03
C ASP A 201 -48.17 -8.74 27.58
N LYS A 202 -49.03 -8.11 26.77
CA LYS A 202 -48.79 -7.93 25.32
C LYS A 202 -47.67 -6.95 25.04
N GLU A 203 -47.59 -5.85 25.78
CA GLU A 203 -46.48 -4.88 25.63
C GLU A 203 -45.15 -5.48 26.07
N ILE A 204 -45.15 -6.24 27.18
CA ILE A 204 -43.98 -6.99 27.67
C ILE A 204 -43.56 -8.03 26.63
N GLU A 205 -44.50 -8.75 26.01
CA GLU A 205 -44.23 -9.70 24.92
C GLU A 205 -43.52 -9.01 23.77
N PHE A 206 -43.98 -7.85 23.30
CA PHE A 206 -43.39 -7.11 22.22
C PHE A 206 -41.95 -6.64 22.52
N ILE A 207 -41.71 -6.15 23.74
CA ILE A 207 -40.38 -5.76 24.22
C ILE A 207 -39.43 -6.97 24.24
N LEU A 208 -39.87 -8.10 24.80
CA LEU A 208 -39.06 -9.31 24.89
C LEU A 208 -38.80 -9.91 23.51
N LEU A 209 -39.75 -9.90 22.59
CA LEU A 209 -39.56 -10.33 21.20
C LEU A 209 -38.49 -9.46 20.50
N HIS A 210 -38.48 -8.15 20.74
CA HIS A 210 -37.48 -7.24 20.20
C HIS A 210 -36.07 -7.57 20.70
N GLU A 211 -35.90 -7.73 22.04
CA GLU A 211 -34.61 -8.09 22.63
C GLU A 211 -34.13 -9.49 22.18
N LEU A 212 -35.04 -10.45 22.07
CA LEU A 212 -34.74 -11.78 21.54
C LEU A 212 -34.38 -11.77 20.07
N ALA A 213 -34.92 -10.83 19.28
CA ALA A 213 -34.58 -10.68 17.89
C ALA A 213 -33.11 -10.20 17.71
N HIS A 214 -32.64 -9.27 18.55
CA HIS A 214 -31.23 -8.90 18.62
C HIS A 214 -30.33 -10.10 18.95
N LEU A 215 -30.72 -10.95 19.88
CA LEU A 215 -29.97 -12.17 20.19
C LEU A 215 -29.92 -13.13 19.01
N LYS A 216 -31.04 -13.39 18.35
CA LYS A 216 -31.15 -14.30 17.21
C LYS A 216 -30.34 -13.81 16.00
N ARG A 217 -30.23 -12.52 15.82
CA ARG A 217 -29.47 -11.86 14.75
C ARG A 217 -27.98 -11.75 15.08
N LYS A 218 -27.58 -12.02 16.33
CA LYS A 218 -26.21 -11.82 16.82
C LYS A 218 -25.75 -10.35 16.74
N ASP A 219 -26.65 -9.41 17.01
CA ASP A 219 -26.36 -7.98 16.89
C ASP A 219 -25.33 -7.50 17.93
N VAL A 220 -25.26 -8.14 19.12
CA VAL A 220 -24.29 -7.82 20.17
C VAL A 220 -22.83 -7.99 19.69
N PRO A 221 -22.40 -9.15 19.15
CA PRO A 221 -21.06 -9.29 18.56
C PRO A 221 -20.75 -8.24 17.49
N VAL A 222 -21.71 -7.95 16.61
CA VAL A 222 -21.53 -6.96 15.55
C VAL A 222 -21.31 -5.57 16.15
N ASN A 223 -22.06 -5.18 17.18
CA ASN A 223 -21.85 -3.91 17.87
C ASN A 223 -20.47 -3.78 18.53
N TYR A 224 -19.94 -4.86 19.12
CA TYR A 224 -18.57 -4.86 19.65
C TYR A 224 -17.56 -4.67 18.52
N LEU A 225 -17.72 -5.39 17.40
CA LEU A 225 -16.87 -5.23 16.23
C LEU A 225 -16.90 -3.80 15.70
N LEU A 226 -18.09 -3.21 15.53
CA LEU A 226 -18.23 -1.81 15.08
C LEU A 226 -17.54 -0.83 16.04
N THR A 227 -17.59 -1.11 17.36
CA THR A 227 -16.93 -0.28 18.36
C THR A 227 -15.41 -0.36 18.24
N VAL A 228 -14.85 -1.56 18.03
CA VAL A 228 -13.40 -1.75 17.79
C VAL A 228 -12.98 -1.02 16.51
N LEU A 229 -13.71 -1.19 15.41
CA LEU A 229 -13.44 -0.49 14.17
C LEU A 229 -13.55 1.03 14.33
N GLN A 230 -14.49 1.52 15.12
CA GLN A 230 -14.66 2.95 15.43
C GLN A 230 -13.47 3.51 16.23
N ILE A 231 -12.89 2.73 17.14
CA ILE A 231 -11.68 3.11 17.89
C ILE A 231 -10.47 3.18 16.95
N ILE A 232 -10.29 2.21 16.04
CA ILE A 232 -9.18 2.19 15.09
C ILE A 232 -9.27 3.38 14.12
N HIS A 233 -10.47 3.68 13.63
CA HIS A 233 -10.73 4.73 12.64
C HIS A 233 -11.37 5.98 13.28
N TRP A 234 -11.00 6.31 14.53
CA TRP A 234 -11.61 7.37 15.32
C TRP A 234 -11.54 8.75 14.67
N PHE A 235 -10.54 9.00 13.86
CA PHE A 235 -10.29 10.26 13.17
C PHE A 235 -11.17 10.47 11.91
N ASN A 236 -11.95 9.46 11.47
CA ASN A 236 -12.72 9.51 10.23
C ASN A 236 -14.21 9.78 10.48
N PRO A 237 -14.72 11.02 10.23
CA PRO A 237 -16.11 11.37 10.49
C PRO A 237 -17.12 10.65 9.59
N VAL A 238 -16.71 10.28 8.36
CA VAL A 238 -17.60 9.55 7.44
C VAL A 238 -17.87 8.14 7.96
N LEU A 239 -16.84 7.46 8.48
CA LEU A 239 -17.02 6.15 9.08
C LEU A 239 -17.88 6.22 10.35
N TRP A 240 -17.78 7.29 11.15
CA TRP A 240 -18.69 7.51 12.28
C TRP A 240 -20.15 7.57 11.84
N TYR A 241 -20.42 8.30 10.75
CA TYR A 241 -21.75 8.36 10.16
C TYR A 241 -22.20 6.97 9.64
N CYS A 242 -21.31 6.22 8.99
CA CYS A 242 -21.60 4.86 8.54
C CYS A 242 -21.94 3.94 9.72
N PHE A 243 -21.14 3.93 10.79
CA PHE A 243 -21.40 3.10 11.98
C PHE A 243 -22.71 3.47 12.67
N LYS A 244 -23.04 4.78 12.75
CA LYS A 244 -24.36 5.22 13.24
C LYS A 244 -25.47 4.67 12.34
N SER A 245 -25.33 4.76 11.02
CA SER A 245 -26.32 4.26 10.06
C SER A 245 -26.49 2.74 10.12
N ILE A 246 -25.40 1.99 10.35
CA ILE A 246 -25.44 0.53 10.54
C ILE A 246 -26.29 0.19 11.77
N ARG A 247 -26.07 0.87 12.91
CA ARG A 247 -26.86 0.65 14.14
C ARG A 247 -28.34 0.99 13.93
N GLN A 248 -28.65 2.06 13.21
CA GLN A 248 -30.03 2.41 12.84
C GLN A 248 -30.69 1.35 11.96
N ASP A 249 -29.99 0.82 10.97
CA ASP A 249 -30.52 -0.23 10.12
C ASP A 249 -30.63 -1.58 10.84
N MET A 250 -29.77 -1.81 11.83
CA MET A 250 -29.85 -2.95 12.74
C MET A 250 -31.20 -2.94 13.48
N GLU A 251 -31.63 -1.80 14.06
CA GLU A 251 -32.92 -1.65 14.72
C GLU A 251 -34.08 -1.95 13.79
N VAL A 252 -34.08 -1.33 12.59
CA VAL A 252 -35.16 -1.53 11.61
C VAL A 252 -35.24 -3.00 11.12
N ALA A 253 -34.10 -3.66 10.99
CA ALA A 253 -34.05 -5.07 10.61
C ALA A 253 -34.41 -6.02 11.76
N THR A 254 -34.25 -5.58 13.01
CA THR A 254 -34.73 -6.28 14.20
C THR A 254 -36.26 -6.21 14.25
N ASP A 255 -36.84 -5.03 14.00
CA ASP A 255 -38.31 -4.88 13.88
C ASP A 255 -38.89 -5.77 12.78
N GLU A 256 -38.24 -5.84 11.58
CA GLU A 256 -38.67 -6.74 10.49
C GLU A 256 -38.73 -8.21 10.94
N LEU A 257 -37.75 -8.64 11.73
CA LEU A 257 -37.75 -10.01 12.28
C LEU A 257 -38.90 -10.23 13.25
N VAL A 258 -39.17 -9.27 14.15
CA VAL A 258 -40.31 -9.36 15.08
C VAL A 258 -41.63 -9.43 14.31
N LEU A 259 -41.84 -8.54 13.36
CA LEU A 259 -43.05 -8.51 12.53
C LEU A 259 -43.24 -9.80 11.70
N SER A 260 -42.17 -10.54 11.43
CA SER A 260 -42.23 -11.81 10.70
C SER A 260 -42.82 -12.96 11.55
N VAL A 261 -42.81 -12.83 12.87
CA VAL A 261 -43.35 -13.83 13.81
C VAL A 261 -44.68 -13.40 14.45
N LEU A 262 -45.07 -12.13 14.29
CA LEU A 262 -46.34 -11.58 14.72
C LEU A 262 -47.41 -11.72 13.60
N GLU A 263 -48.67 -11.74 14.00
CA GLU A 263 -49.79 -11.64 13.07
C GLU A 263 -49.91 -10.21 12.53
N SER A 264 -50.42 -10.04 11.29
CA SER A 264 -50.57 -8.72 10.68
C SER A 264 -51.47 -7.77 11.48
N THR A 265 -52.41 -8.31 12.24
CA THR A 265 -53.31 -7.59 13.18
C THR A 265 -52.53 -6.95 14.34
N GLU A 266 -51.42 -7.55 14.77
CA GLU A 266 -50.58 -7.11 15.90
C GLU A 266 -49.54 -6.05 15.51
N HIS A 267 -49.27 -5.85 14.21
CA HIS A 267 -48.22 -4.93 13.75
C HIS A 267 -48.42 -3.49 14.22
N ARG A 268 -49.68 -3.03 14.31
CA ARG A 268 -50.01 -1.70 14.78
C ARG A 268 -49.74 -1.53 16.26
N ASP A 269 -50.08 -2.56 17.04
CA ASP A 269 -49.94 -2.56 18.51
C ASP A 269 -48.44 -2.69 18.89
N TYR A 270 -47.66 -3.46 18.13
CA TYR A 270 -46.19 -3.47 18.22
C TYR A 270 -45.60 -2.05 17.98
N GLY A 271 -46.06 -1.34 16.95
CA GLY A 271 -45.64 0.03 16.70
C GLY A 271 -45.98 1.00 17.83
N ARG A 272 -47.12 0.81 18.51
CA ARG A 272 -47.50 1.60 19.69
C ARG A 272 -46.60 1.25 20.90
N ALA A 273 -46.33 -0.03 21.14
CA ALA A 273 -45.44 -0.45 22.22
C ALA A 273 -44.03 0.15 22.10
N ILE A 274 -43.47 0.21 20.85
CA ILE A 274 -42.20 0.90 20.60
C ILE A 274 -42.28 2.38 21.02
N LEU A 275 -43.36 3.09 20.66
CA LEU A 275 -43.53 4.50 21.02
C LEU A 275 -43.63 4.64 22.55
N THR A 276 -44.42 3.79 23.25
CA THR A 276 -44.55 3.80 24.71
C THR A 276 -43.20 3.64 25.40
N VAL A 277 -42.36 2.71 24.93
CA VAL A 277 -41.01 2.51 25.45
C VAL A 277 -40.13 3.73 25.27
N LEU A 278 -40.17 4.35 24.07
CA LEU A 278 -39.35 5.52 23.75
C LEU A 278 -39.81 6.77 24.50
N GLU A 279 -41.10 7.00 24.66
CA GLU A 279 -41.67 8.14 25.38
C GLU A 279 -41.54 8.00 26.90
N GLY A 280 -41.79 6.78 27.42
CA GLY A 280 -41.85 6.53 28.86
C GLY A 280 -40.47 6.44 29.53
N PHE A 281 -39.39 6.19 28.77
CA PHE A 281 -38.07 5.86 29.34
C PHE A 281 -36.91 6.75 28.84
N SER A 282 -37.22 7.79 28.07
CA SER A 282 -36.20 8.69 27.50
C SER A 282 -35.41 9.49 28.54
N ASP A 283 -35.99 9.75 29.72
CA ASP A 283 -35.38 10.64 30.72
C ASP A 283 -34.30 9.94 31.59
N PHE A 284 -34.19 8.60 31.57
CA PHE A 284 -33.26 7.84 32.39
C PHE A 284 -31.93 7.47 31.73
N SER A 285 -31.65 7.95 30.51
CA SER A 285 -30.45 7.58 29.78
C SER A 285 -29.19 8.31 30.31
N LEU A 286 -28.56 7.73 31.34
CA LEU A 286 -27.19 8.02 31.76
C LEU A 286 -26.12 7.25 30.95
N ALA A 287 -26.53 6.50 29.91
CA ALA A 287 -25.61 5.83 29.01
C ALA A 287 -24.82 6.88 28.20
N PRO A 288 -23.51 6.70 27.99
CA PRO A 288 -22.72 7.68 27.29
C PRO A 288 -23.28 7.94 25.89
N ARG A 289 -23.78 9.14 25.66
CA ARG A 289 -24.28 9.60 24.34
C ARG A 289 -23.24 9.46 23.20
N LEU A 290 -21.98 9.22 23.53
CA LEU A 290 -20.86 9.03 22.61
C LEU A 290 -20.93 7.74 21.76
N LEU A 291 -21.66 6.72 22.18
CA LEU A 291 -21.82 5.48 21.41
C LEU A 291 -22.95 5.53 20.36
N GLY A 292 -23.57 6.71 20.17
CA GLY A 292 -24.58 6.89 19.11
C GLY A 292 -25.93 6.22 19.38
N MET A 293 -26.22 5.85 20.63
CA MET A 293 -27.48 5.22 21.08
C MET A 293 -28.60 6.23 21.38
N VAL A 294 -28.43 7.51 21.02
CA VAL A 294 -29.57 8.44 21.10
C VAL A 294 -30.47 8.19 19.91
N ASP A 295 -31.64 7.68 20.19
CA ASP A 295 -32.68 7.44 19.18
C ASP A 295 -33.12 8.78 18.59
N ASP A 296 -32.62 9.08 17.40
CA ASP A 296 -32.93 10.32 16.68
C ASP A 296 -34.37 10.18 16.15
N ARG A 297 -35.19 11.24 16.25
CA ARG A 297 -36.58 11.28 15.75
C ARG A 297 -36.71 10.67 14.35
N LYS A 298 -35.71 10.86 13.51
CA LYS A 298 -35.64 10.26 12.16
C LYS A 298 -35.55 8.71 12.19
N ASN A 299 -34.94 8.13 13.21
CA ASN A 299 -34.86 6.69 13.35
C ASN A 299 -36.22 6.10 13.72
N ILE A 300 -36.93 6.74 14.63
CA ILE A 300 -38.31 6.36 15.00
C ILE A 300 -39.23 6.40 13.78
N GLU A 301 -39.20 7.49 13.02
CA GLU A 301 -39.96 7.61 11.78
C GLU A 301 -39.64 6.48 10.79
N LYS A 302 -38.38 6.09 10.68
CA LYS A 302 -37.90 5.01 9.81
C LYS A 302 -38.44 3.66 10.26
N ARG A 303 -38.41 3.37 11.59
CA ARG A 303 -38.98 2.16 12.20
C ARG A 303 -40.48 2.08 11.95
N LEU A 304 -41.25 3.14 12.26
CA LEU A 304 -42.69 3.19 12.04
C LEU A 304 -43.06 3.05 10.55
N LYS A 305 -42.32 3.66 9.62
CA LYS A 305 -42.50 3.48 8.19
C LYS A 305 -42.32 2.03 7.76
N MET A 306 -41.28 1.36 8.30
CA MET A 306 -41.04 -0.06 8.03
C MET A 306 -42.21 -0.94 8.51
N ILE A 307 -42.74 -0.67 9.70
CA ILE A 307 -43.87 -1.40 10.25
C ILE A 307 -45.08 -1.29 9.30
N LYS A 308 -45.37 -0.09 8.77
CA LYS A 308 -46.44 0.12 7.78
C LYS A 308 -46.20 -0.62 6.44
N MET A 309 -44.93 -0.85 6.07
CA MET A 309 -44.58 -1.51 4.82
C MET A 309 -44.34 -3.04 4.97
N ALA A 310 -44.45 -3.59 6.17
CA ALA A 310 -44.12 -4.99 6.46
C ALA A 310 -44.93 -5.96 5.56
N ASP A 311 -46.23 -5.75 5.43
CA ASP A 311 -47.11 -6.60 4.60
C ASP A 311 -46.77 -6.51 3.11
N TYR A 312 -46.32 -5.34 2.63
CA TYR A 312 -45.89 -5.16 1.22
C TYR A 312 -44.63 -6.01 0.95
N PHE A 313 -43.62 -5.98 1.81
CA PHE A 313 -42.40 -6.79 1.66
C PHE A 313 -42.65 -8.27 1.87
N ARG A 314 -43.58 -8.64 2.76
CA ARG A 314 -43.99 -10.03 2.97
C ARG A 314 -44.55 -10.65 1.69
N ARG A 315 -45.40 -9.91 0.95
CA ARG A 315 -45.99 -10.37 -0.32
C ARG A 315 -44.97 -10.47 -1.46
N ARG A 316 -43.90 -9.67 -1.44
CA ARG A 316 -42.84 -9.63 -2.46
C ARG A 316 -41.50 -10.24 -1.98
N ARG A 317 -41.59 -11.17 -1.06
CA ARG A 317 -40.42 -11.76 -0.38
C ARG A 317 -39.37 -12.30 -1.38
N ILE A 318 -39.79 -13.02 -2.42
CA ILE A 318 -38.88 -13.60 -3.43
C ILE A 318 -38.19 -12.50 -4.23
N ALA A 319 -38.94 -11.51 -4.72
CA ALA A 319 -38.38 -10.40 -5.49
C ALA A 319 -37.38 -9.60 -4.64
N ALA A 320 -37.70 -9.30 -3.38
CA ALA A 320 -36.79 -8.61 -2.46
C ALA A 320 -35.53 -9.43 -2.17
N LEU A 321 -35.63 -10.77 -2.13
CA LEU A 321 -34.49 -11.67 -1.96
C LEU A 321 -33.59 -11.64 -3.18
N VAL A 322 -34.13 -11.75 -4.40
CA VAL A 322 -33.35 -11.75 -5.65
C VAL A 322 -32.65 -10.41 -5.83
N VAL A 323 -33.36 -9.29 -5.67
CA VAL A 323 -32.78 -7.94 -5.80
C VAL A 323 -31.71 -7.71 -4.73
N GLY A 324 -31.97 -8.10 -3.49
CA GLY A 324 -31.02 -7.95 -2.41
C GLY A 324 -29.74 -8.76 -2.61
N LEU A 325 -29.87 -10.02 -3.03
CA LEU A 325 -28.73 -10.89 -3.34
C LEU A 325 -27.90 -10.30 -4.48
N LEU A 326 -28.56 -9.89 -5.57
CA LEU A 326 -27.89 -9.25 -6.72
C LEU A 326 -27.12 -8.00 -6.28
N CYS A 327 -27.76 -7.13 -5.49
CA CYS A 327 -27.09 -5.93 -4.97
C CYS A 327 -25.85 -6.26 -4.14
N VAL A 328 -25.95 -7.20 -3.20
CA VAL A 328 -24.80 -7.58 -2.36
C VAL A 328 -23.68 -8.21 -3.21
N THR A 329 -24.02 -9.09 -4.16
CA THR A 329 -23.02 -9.73 -5.02
C THR A 329 -22.30 -8.70 -5.91
N VAL A 330 -23.03 -7.80 -6.57
CA VAL A 330 -22.44 -6.75 -7.42
C VAL A 330 -21.58 -5.81 -6.58
N LEU A 331 -22.10 -5.34 -5.44
CA LEU A 331 -21.34 -4.46 -4.55
C LEU A 331 -20.07 -5.14 -4.02
N SER A 332 -20.15 -6.41 -3.64
CA SER A 332 -18.97 -7.15 -3.19
C SER A 332 -17.93 -7.27 -4.30
N GLY A 333 -18.33 -7.60 -5.54
CA GLY A 333 -17.44 -7.68 -6.68
C GLY A 333 -16.75 -6.36 -7.05
N VAL A 334 -17.45 -5.24 -6.87
CA VAL A 334 -16.95 -3.89 -7.24
C VAL A 334 -16.16 -3.23 -6.10
N LEU A 335 -16.57 -3.42 -4.84
CA LEU A 335 -16.04 -2.67 -3.69
C LEU A 335 -15.06 -3.46 -2.82
N LEU A 336 -15.13 -4.80 -2.78
CA LEU A 336 -14.18 -5.62 -2.02
C LEU A 336 -12.93 -5.96 -2.82
N THR A 337 -13.02 -5.96 -4.14
CA THR A 337 -11.87 -6.21 -5.01
C THR A 337 -10.91 -5.02 -5.01
N SER A 338 -9.63 -5.30 -5.07
CA SER A 338 -8.61 -4.29 -5.35
C SER A 338 -8.69 -3.91 -6.83
N GLY A 339 -8.32 -2.69 -7.17
CA GLY A 339 -8.08 -2.33 -8.57
C GLY A 339 -7.10 -3.34 -9.17
N LEU A 340 -7.21 -3.60 -10.47
CA LEU A 340 -6.07 -4.13 -11.19
C LEU A 340 -4.92 -3.22 -10.78
N ALA A 341 -3.77 -3.80 -10.39
CA ALA A 341 -2.55 -3.03 -10.38
C ALA A 341 -2.50 -2.42 -11.79
N ARG A 342 -3.10 -1.24 -11.93
CA ARG A 342 -2.81 -0.38 -13.06
C ARG A 342 -1.30 -0.36 -13.00
N ASN A 343 -0.65 -0.79 -14.07
CA ASN A 343 0.76 -0.50 -14.18
C ASN A 343 0.86 0.93 -13.69
N SER A 344 1.15 1.09 -12.40
CA SER A 344 1.49 2.38 -11.84
C SER A 344 2.44 2.90 -12.88
N SER A 345 2.14 4.04 -13.45
CA SER A 345 3.15 4.71 -14.30
C SER A 345 4.40 4.57 -13.48
N PRO A 346 5.33 3.72 -13.90
CA PRO A 346 6.40 3.29 -13.03
C PRO A 346 6.99 4.56 -12.45
N PRO A 347 7.40 4.58 -11.17
CA PRO A 347 8.03 5.73 -10.58
C PRO A 347 9.02 6.24 -11.63
N GLY A 348 8.95 7.53 -11.94
CA GLY A 348 9.71 8.13 -13.05
C GLY A 348 11.12 7.55 -13.07
N PRO A 349 11.74 7.33 -14.18
CA PRO A 349 12.73 6.31 -14.50
C PRO A 349 13.56 5.96 -13.26
N ALA A 350 13.35 4.75 -12.70
CA ALA A 350 14.16 4.29 -11.58
C ALA A 350 15.61 4.31 -12.06
N THR A 351 16.32 5.36 -11.69
CA THR A 351 17.70 5.59 -12.11
C THR A 351 18.66 4.78 -11.24
N ALA A 352 18.21 4.29 -10.07
CA ALA A 352 19.00 3.51 -9.12
C ALA A 352 18.22 2.31 -8.58
N TYR A 353 18.94 1.25 -8.20
CA TYR A 353 18.38 0.09 -7.52
C TYR A 353 18.14 0.38 -6.03
N SER A 354 16.99 -0.06 -5.49
CA SER A 354 16.69 -0.01 -4.05
C SER A 354 16.64 -1.43 -3.48
N ALA A 355 17.51 -1.71 -2.51
CA ALA A 355 17.58 -3.02 -1.88
C ALA A 355 16.28 -3.37 -1.16
N GLU A 356 15.68 -2.44 -0.39
CA GLU A 356 14.43 -2.64 0.33
C GLU A 356 13.27 -2.94 -0.62
N ALA A 357 13.19 -2.19 -1.73
CA ALA A 357 12.11 -2.37 -2.71
C ALA A 357 12.21 -3.72 -3.42
N LEU A 358 13.43 -4.17 -3.76
CA LEU A 358 13.67 -5.41 -4.48
C LEU A 358 13.61 -6.64 -3.58
N PHE A 359 14.21 -6.58 -2.37
CA PHE A 359 14.26 -7.70 -1.42
C PHE A 359 12.88 -8.21 -1.00
N LYS A 360 11.89 -7.32 -0.91
CA LYS A 360 10.49 -7.65 -0.63
C LYS A 360 9.92 -8.69 -1.60
N TYR A 361 10.42 -8.74 -2.82
CA TYR A 361 9.94 -9.60 -3.90
C TYR A 361 10.86 -10.79 -4.17
N ARG A 362 11.84 -11.07 -3.29
CA ARG A 362 12.64 -12.28 -3.36
C ARG A 362 11.75 -13.53 -3.40
N THR A 363 12.10 -14.48 -4.26
CA THR A 363 11.34 -15.72 -4.42
C THR A 363 12.25 -16.90 -4.80
N ALA A 364 11.90 -18.09 -4.31
CA ALA A 364 12.59 -19.31 -4.70
C ALA A 364 12.16 -19.82 -6.09
N TYR A 365 11.00 -19.36 -6.60
CA TYR A 365 10.39 -19.92 -7.80
C TYR A 365 10.08 -18.85 -8.84
N VAL A 366 10.57 -19.04 -10.07
CA VAL A 366 10.24 -18.21 -11.23
C VAL A 366 8.74 -18.24 -11.57
N GLY A 367 8.02 -19.29 -11.17
CA GLY A 367 6.57 -19.41 -11.33
C GLY A 367 5.74 -18.55 -10.37
N ASP A 368 6.34 -17.90 -9.37
CA ASP A 368 5.65 -16.90 -8.53
C ASP A 368 5.46 -15.58 -9.32
N ASN A 369 4.45 -15.61 -10.21
CA ASN A 369 4.17 -14.51 -11.12
C ASN A 369 4.06 -13.16 -10.41
N SER A 370 3.38 -13.12 -9.26
CA SER A 370 3.18 -11.88 -8.51
C SER A 370 4.50 -11.27 -8.04
N LYS A 371 5.40 -12.08 -7.47
CA LYS A 371 6.68 -11.60 -6.98
C LYS A 371 7.62 -11.24 -8.13
N VAL A 372 7.70 -12.10 -9.16
CA VAL A 372 8.57 -11.87 -10.32
C VAL A 372 8.18 -10.58 -11.06
N VAL A 373 6.89 -10.37 -11.34
CA VAL A 373 6.42 -9.15 -12.02
C VAL A 373 6.66 -7.91 -11.17
N ASN A 374 6.40 -7.98 -9.86
CA ASN A 374 6.66 -6.85 -8.96
C ASN A 374 8.17 -6.57 -8.79
N LEU A 375 9.02 -7.58 -8.82
CA LEU A 375 10.46 -7.41 -8.85
C LEU A 375 10.87 -6.63 -10.11
N ILE A 376 10.41 -7.04 -11.29
CA ILE A 376 10.70 -6.39 -12.57
C ILE A 376 10.18 -4.93 -12.58
N ASN A 377 9.04 -4.66 -11.93
CA ASN A 377 8.49 -3.31 -11.82
C ASN A 377 9.35 -2.34 -10.97
N ASN A 378 10.27 -2.88 -10.16
CA ASN A 378 11.20 -2.10 -9.35
C ASN A 378 12.63 -2.04 -9.95
N LEU A 379 12.82 -2.54 -11.18
CA LEU A 379 14.08 -2.46 -11.90
C LEU A 379 14.10 -1.23 -12.85
N PRO A 380 15.29 -0.71 -13.20
CA PRO A 380 15.45 0.29 -14.25
C PRO A 380 14.73 -0.09 -15.56
N TYR A 381 14.15 0.89 -16.24
CA TYR A 381 13.30 0.75 -17.44
C TYR A 381 11.95 0.05 -17.22
N ALA A 382 11.51 -0.20 -15.99
CA ALA A 382 10.21 -0.80 -15.72
C ALA A 382 9.05 -0.06 -16.42
N HIS A 383 9.14 1.27 -16.58
CA HIS A 383 8.14 2.12 -17.25
C HIS A 383 8.00 1.85 -18.76
N LEU A 384 9.03 1.27 -19.39
CA LEU A 384 9.03 0.91 -20.82
C LEU A 384 8.58 -0.54 -21.04
N ARG A 385 8.35 -1.30 -19.98
CA ARG A 385 7.92 -2.71 -20.04
C ARG A 385 6.53 -2.85 -20.66
N ARG A 386 6.40 -3.77 -21.62
CA ARG A 386 5.11 -4.13 -22.25
C ARG A 386 4.57 -5.46 -21.72
N GLU A 387 5.42 -6.48 -21.72
CA GLU A 387 4.99 -7.84 -21.43
C GLU A 387 6.06 -8.62 -20.68
N VAL A 388 5.64 -9.56 -19.83
CA VAL A 388 6.51 -10.53 -19.15
C VAL A 388 5.99 -11.92 -19.43
N SER A 389 6.86 -12.80 -19.91
CA SER A 389 6.55 -14.22 -20.13
C SER A 389 7.45 -15.08 -19.23
N LEU A 390 6.85 -15.97 -18.45
CA LEU A 390 7.55 -16.89 -17.56
C LEU A 390 7.59 -18.28 -18.21
N HIS A 391 8.77 -18.84 -18.37
CA HIS A 391 9.00 -20.17 -18.94
C HIS A 391 9.28 -21.15 -17.80
N THR A 392 8.23 -21.87 -17.37
CA THR A 392 8.25 -22.75 -16.18
C THR A 392 7.97 -24.21 -16.48
N GLU A 393 7.66 -24.55 -17.75
CA GLU A 393 7.25 -25.90 -18.13
C GLU A 393 8.44 -26.87 -18.25
N ASN A 394 9.58 -26.38 -18.77
CA ASN A 394 10.77 -27.19 -19.00
C ASN A 394 12.04 -26.43 -18.61
N HIS A 395 13.08 -27.15 -18.18
CA HIS A 395 14.42 -26.58 -17.99
C HIS A 395 15.08 -26.23 -19.33
N PRO A 396 15.84 -25.10 -19.43
CA PRO A 396 16.12 -24.13 -18.35
C PRO A 396 14.92 -23.23 -18.07
N TYR A 397 14.60 -23.00 -16.79
CA TYR A 397 13.55 -22.06 -16.40
C TYR A 397 13.97 -20.62 -16.72
N GLY A 398 13.06 -19.88 -17.35
CA GLY A 398 13.42 -18.57 -17.89
C GLY A 398 12.36 -17.49 -17.72
N ILE A 399 12.79 -16.25 -17.97
CA ILE A 399 11.95 -15.06 -18.01
C ILE A 399 12.25 -14.30 -19.30
N THR A 400 11.20 -13.92 -20.04
CA THR A 400 11.32 -13.00 -21.17
C THR A 400 10.57 -11.71 -20.84
N VAL A 401 11.25 -10.56 -20.98
CA VAL A 401 10.66 -9.23 -20.74
C VAL A 401 10.77 -8.40 -22.00
N ASN A 402 9.62 -7.91 -22.51
CA ASN A 402 9.53 -7.05 -23.67
C ASN A 402 9.45 -5.58 -23.25
N TYR A 403 10.32 -4.74 -23.83
CA TYR A 403 10.38 -3.29 -23.61
C TYR A 403 10.14 -2.51 -24.90
N ASP A 404 9.55 -1.32 -24.79
CA ASP A 404 9.29 -0.42 -25.92
C ASP A 404 10.04 0.90 -25.72
N PHE A 405 11.08 1.08 -26.50
CA PHE A 405 11.94 2.28 -26.54
C PHE A 405 11.60 3.22 -27.70
N SER A 406 10.47 3.03 -28.41
CA SER A 406 10.13 3.79 -29.61
C SER A 406 10.05 5.30 -29.40
N ASN A 407 9.78 5.74 -28.17
CA ASN A 407 9.62 7.15 -27.79
C ASN A 407 10.77 7.64 -26.88
N THR A 408 11.92 6.97 -26.86
CA THR A 408 13.07 7.34 -26.02
C THR A 408 14.30 7.52 -26.88
N ASP A 409 15.12 8.50 -26.53
CA ASP A 409 16.45 8.72 -27.15
C ASP A 409 17.52 8.03 -26.28
N THR A 410 17.36 6.72 -26.06
CA THR A 410 18.27 5.96 -25.21
C THR A 410 19.28 5.21 -26.08
N ASP A 411 20.57 5.40 -25.78
CA ASP A 411 21.66 4.71 -26.47
C ASP A 411 21.61 3.19 -26.29
N LYS A 412 21.86 2.43 -27.36
CA LYS A 412 21.87 0.96 -27.35
C LYS A 412 22.83 0.38 -26.32
N GLY A 413 24.00 0.96 -26.17
CA GLY A 413 24.98 0.54 -25.18
C GLY A 413 24.47 0.75 -23.74
N GLN A 414 23.72 1.82 -23.49
CA GLN A 414 23.11 2.06 -22.19
C GLN A 414 22.00 1.04 -21.88
N ILE A 415 21.21 0.67 -22.90
CA ILE A 415 20.16 -0.37 -22.75
C ILE A 415 20.80 -1.70 -22.36
N GLU A 416 21.85 -2.13 -23.10
CA GLU A 416 22.55 -3.39 -22.84
C GLU A 416 23.14 -3.45 -21.44
N ARG A 417 23.84 -2.39 -21.00
CA ARG A 417 24.41 -2.29 -19.65
C ARG A 417 23.34 -2.39 -18.57
N THR A 418 22.24 -1.67 -18.74
CA THR A 418 21.14 -1.68 -17.76
C THR A 418 20.48 -3.05 -17.71
N PHE A 419 20.28 -3.72 -18.83
CA PHE A 419 19.72 -5.07 -18.87
C PHE A 419 20.68 -6.10 -18.24
N SER A 420 21.97 -5.98 -18.44
CA SER A 420 22.97 -6.81 -17.77
C SER A 420 22.87 -6.66 -16.24
N SER A 421 22.79 -5.44 -15.74
CA SER A 421 22.64 -5.17 -14.30
C SER A 421 21.30 -5.67 -13.77
N ASN A 422 20.20 -5.50 -14.53
CA ASN A 422 18.89 -6.06 -14.17
C ASN A 422 18.92 -7.58 -14.08
N ALA A 423 19.62 -8.25 -15.02
CA ALA A 423 19.78 -9.71 -14.99
C ALA A 423 20.52 -10.17 -13.74
N VAL A 424 21.60 -9.49 -13.33
CA VAL A 424 22.33 -9.79 -12.08
C VAL A 424 21.40 -9.69 -10.87
N ALA A 425 20.63 -8.59 -10.74
CA ALA A 425 19.69 -8.40 -9.65
C ALA A 425 18.61 -9.50 -9.62
N MET A 426 18.08 -9.88 -10.80
CA MET A 426 17.07 -10.94 -10.92
C MET A 426 17.65 -12.33 -10.59
N PHE A 427 18.88 -12.64 -11.02
CA PHE A 427 19.54 -13.90 -10.68
C PHE A 427 19.87 -14.00 -9.18
N ALA A 428 20.10 -12.90 -8.50
CA ALA A 428 20.30 -12.90 -7.05
C ALA A 428 18.99 -13.14 -6.28
N LEU A 429 17.86 -12.62 -6.78
CA LEU A 429 16.59 -12.57 -6.07
C LEU A 429 15.60 -13.68 -6.44
N ILE A 430 15.82 -14.43 -7.54
CA ILE A 430 14.98 -15.55 -7.97
C ILE A 430 15.84 -16.81 -8.01
N ASP A 431 15.66 -17.71 -7.04
CA ASP A 431 16.60 -18.81 -6.81
C ASP A 431 16.71 -19.81 -7.99
N ASN A 432 15.60 -20.14 -8.67
CA ASN A 432 15.54 -21.18 -9.70
C ASN A 432 15.51 -20.67 -11.15
N VAL A 433 15.63 -19.36 -11.41
CA VAL A 433 15.72 -18.84 -12.79
C VAL A 433 17.12 -19.11 -13.35
N GLU A 434 17.19 -19.64 -14.58
CA GLU A 434 18.44 -20.02 -15.25
C GLU A 434 18.74 -19.15 -16.46
N ALA A 435 17.71 -18.61 -17.13
CA ALA A 435 17.83 -17.74 -18.31
C ALA A 435 16.93 -16.52 -18.21
N ILE A 436 17.44 -15.36 -18.63
CA ILE A 436 16.68 -14.11 -18.71
C ILE A 436 16.92 -13.50 -20.10
N THR A 437 15.83 -13.15 -20.76
CA THR A 437 15.84 -12.53 -22.08
C THR A 437 15.13 -11.19 -22.03
N PHE A 438 15.80 -10.12 -22.47
CA PHE A 438 15.20 -8.81 -22.66
C PHE A 438 15.09 -8.51 -24.15
N LYS A 439 13.90 -8.08 -24.61
CA LYS A 439 13.65 -7.65 -25.99
C LYS A 439 13.37 -6.15 -26.00
N ALA A 440 14.12 -5.40 -26.78
CA ALA A 440 13.99 -3.94 -26.90
C ALA A 440 13.41 -3.57 -28.26
N GLN A 441 12.14 -3.19 -28.31
CA GLN A 441 11.47 -2.70 -29.51
C GLN A 441 11.73 -1.20 -29.68
N GLY A 442 11.88 -0.71 -30.93
CA GLY A 442 11.98 0.74 -31.20
C GLY A 442 13.40 1.30 -31.34
N THR A 443 14.46 0.49 -31.16
CA THR A 443 15.87 0.92 -31.22
C THR A 443 16.52 0.72 -32.60
N GLY A 444 15.74 0.80 -33.68
CA GLY A 444 16.25 0.53 -35.05
C GLY A 444 16.35 -0.96 -35.38
N GLY A 445 15.48 -1.78 -34.77
CA GLY A 445 15.36 -3.22 -34.86
C GLY A 445 14.62 -3.76 -33.63
N GLN A 446 14.69 -5.06 -33.45
CA GLN A 446 14.23 -5.73 -32.19
C GLN A 446 15.42 -6.50 -31.60
N PRO A 447 16.43 -5.81 -31.02
CA PRO A 447 17.55 -6.51 -30.41
C PRO A 447 17.06 -7.34 -29.22
N GLU A 448 17.65 -8.53 -29.08
CA GLU A 448 17.37 -9.48 -28.03
C GLU A 448 18.66 -9.69 -27.22
N TYR A 449 18.56 -9.48 -25.90
CA TYR A 449 19.67 -9.60 -24.96
C TYR A 449 19.41 -10.80 -24.08
N GLN A 450 20.25 -11.82 -24.21
CA GLN A 450 20.11 -13.09 -23.49
C GLN A 450 21.20 -13.22 -22.43
N TYR A 451 20.82 -13.58 -21.23
CA TYR A 451 21.71 -13.78 -20.09
C TYR A 451 21.44 -15.16 -19.50
N SER A 452 22.49 -15.96 -19.30
CA SER A 452 22.40 -17.20 -18.56
C SER A 452 23.00 -17.02 -17.15
N ARG A 453 22.41 -17.67 -16.15
CA ARG A 453 22.94 -17.66 -14.79
C ARG A 453 24.39 -18.13 -14.75
N ALA A 454 24.70 -19.20 -15.50
CA ALA A 454 26.04 -19.79 -15.52
C ALA A 454 27.12 -18.83 -16.06
N GLU A 455 26.78 -17.97 -17.03
CA GLU A 455 27.69 -16.94 -17.56
C GLU A 455 27.85 -15.77 -16.62
N VAL A 456 26.74 -15.26 -16.10
CA VAL A 456 26.76 -14.12 -15.17
C VAL A 456 27.50 -14.48 -13.87
N GLN A 457 27.30 -15.72 -13.36
CA GLN A 457 27.95 -16.21 -12.15
C GLN A 457 29.48 -16.26 -12.25
N LYS A 458 30.06 -16.43 -13.44
CA LYS A 458 31.53 -16.43 -13.62
C LYS A 458 32.20 -15.13 -13.20
N ASN A 459 31.44 -14.04 -13.18
CA ASN A 459 31.92 -12.72 -12.80
C ASN A 459 31.87 -12.45 -11.29
N PHE A 460 31.46 -13.43 -10.48
CA PHE A 460 31.33 -13.31 -9.04
C PHE A 460 31.98 -14.51 -8.34
N ASP A 461 32.78 -14.23 -7.32
CA ASP A 461 33.50 -15.27 -6.55
C ASP A 461 32.55 -16.13 -5.69
N THR A 462 31.38 -15.59 -5.32
CA THR A 462 30.36 -16.25 -4.51
C THR A 462 29.07 -16.37 -5.31
N ASP A 463 28.22 -17.37 -4.95
CA ASP A 463 26.92 -17.52 -5.58
C ASP A 463 26.09 -16.22 -5.41
N LEU A 464 25.51 -15.72 -6.52
CA LEU A 464 24.71 -14.49 -6.51
C LEU A 464 23.58 -14.52 -5.46
N ARG A 465 23.01 -15.70 -5.20
CA ARG A 465 21.95 -15.90 -4.20
C ARG A 465 22.41 -15.66 -2.77
N GLU A 466 23.71 -15.85 -2.51
CA GLU A 466 24.30 -15.58 -1.19
C GLU A 466 24.23 -14.06 -0.86
N HIS A 467 24.41 -13.20 -1.86
CA HIS A 467 24.29 -11.75 -1.70
C HIS A 467 22.87 -11.29 -1.39
N ALA A 468 21.86 -12.07 -1.76
CA ALA A 468 20.45 -11.76 -1.51
C ALA A 468 19.86 -12.53 -0.31
N LYS A 469 20.68 -13.11 0.59
CA LYS A 469 20.18 -13.75 1.81
C LYS A 469 19.56 -12.76 2.80
N ASP A 470 20.12 -11.56 2.87
CA ASP A 470 19.63 -10.46 3.67
C ASP A 470 19.66 -9.13 2.88
N ILE A 471 19.07 -8.09 3.46
CA ILE A 471 18.97 -6.77 2.82
C ILE A 471 20.34 -6.11 2.68
N GLU A 472 21.24 -6.31 3.66
CA GLU A 472 22.56 -5.69 3.67
C GLU A 472 23.45 -6.27 2.56
N GLY A 473 23.47 -7.59 2.39
CA GLY A 473 24.17 -8.26 1.30
C GLY A 473 23.65 -7.86 -0.08
N LEU A 474 22.32 -7.74 -0.21
CA LEU A 474 21.71 -7.25 -1.45
C LEU A 474 22.08 -5.79 -1.71
N ALA A 475 22.07 -4.93 -0.69
CA ALA A 475 22.45 -3.53 -0.84
C ALA A 475 23.87 -3.39 -1.37
N LEU A 476 24.82 -4.16 -0.82
CA LEU A 476 26.22 -4.18 -1.30
C LEU A 476 26.35 -4.66 -2.74
N LEU A 477 25.55 -5.66 -3.15
CA LEU A 477 25.52 -6.11 -4.55
C LEU A 477 24.98 -5.01 -5.46
N LEU A 478 23.85 -4.39 -5.11
CA LEU A 478 23.21 -3.35 -5.91
C LEU A 478 24.03 -2.07 -5.98
N GLU A 479 24.75 -1.72 -4.93
CA GLU A 479 25.68 -0.60 -4.92
C GLU A 479 26.77 -0.79 -5.99
N LYS A 480 27.30 -2.01 -6.11
CA LYS A 480 28.22 -2.36 -7.21
C LYS A 480 27.59 -2.21 -8.60
N LEU A 481 26.30 -2.40 -8.74
CA LEU A 481 25.58 -2.20 -10.01
C LEU A 481 25.22 -0.74 -10.29
N ASN A 482 25.20 0.11 -9.28
CA ASN A 482 24.95 1.55 -9.41
C ASN A 482 26.17 2.34 -9.86
N PHE A 483 27.38 1.79 -9.67
CA PHE A 483 28.63 2.42 -10.11
C PHE A 483 29.23 1.65 -11.28
N THR A 484 29.26 2.26 -12.45
CA THR A 484 29.83 1.70 -13.69
C THR A 484 30.88 2.61 -14.25
N LEU A 485 32.03 2.04 -14.65
CA LEU A 485 33.02 2.74 -15.45
C LEU A 485 32.76 2.47 -16.93
N LEU A 486 32.60 3.53 -17.72
CA LEU A 486 32.54 3.48 -19.17
C LEU A 486 33.92 3.68 -19.73
N VAL A 487 34.44 2.70 -20.46
CA VAL A 487 35.78 2.72 -21.00
C VAL A 487 35.72 2.56 -22.51
N PHE A 488 36.40 3.47 -23.25
CA PHE A 488 36.42 3.46 -24.70
C PHE A 488 37.71 4.12 -25.25
N PRO A 489 38.38 3.58 -26.25
CA PRO A 489 38.16 2.25 -26.82
C PRO A 489 38.67 1.14 -25.91
N GLY A 490 38.19 -0.08 -26.11
CA GLY A 490 38.65 -1.25 -25.36
C GLY A 490 40.08 -1.66 -25.72
N LYS A 491 40.53 -1.30 -26.91
CA LYS A 491 41.90 -1.47 -27.40
C LYS A 491 42.43 -0.13 -27.94
N TYR A 492 43.57 0.33 -27.40
CA TYR A 492 44.13 1.64 -27.69
C TYR A 492 45.57 1.53 -28.15
N ALA A 493 45.92 2.28 -29.23
CA ALA A 493 47.29 2.44 -29.69
C ALA A 493 47.62 3.93 -29.80
N ALA A 494 48.59 4.40 -29.04
CA ALA A 494 48.95 5.83 -28.96
C ALA A 494 49.35 6.47 -30.32
N THR A 495 49.85 5.67 -31.25
CA THR A 495 50.30 6.11 -32.57
C THR A 495 49.23 6.02 -33.66
N MET A 496 48.10 5.36 -33.39
CA MET A 496 47.06 5.07 -34.39
C MET A 496 45.68 5.63 -34.00
N SER A 497 45.47 6.01 -32.75
CA SER A 497 44.18 6.47 -32.27
C SER A 497 43.94 7.96 -32.52
N SER A 498 42.71 8.33 -32.87
CA SER A 498 42.27 9.71 -33.01
C SER A 498 42.00 10.41 -31.67
N THR A 499 41.98 9.67 -30.60
CA THR A 499 41.78 10.17 -29.22
C THR A 499 43.11 10.25 -28.48
N PRO A 500 43.27 11.18 -27.52
CA PRO A 500 44.53 11.35 -26.78
C PRO A 500 44.79 10.23 -25.76
N GLY A 501 43.88 9.29 -25.60
CA GLY A 501 43.99 8.20 -24.65
C GLY A 501 42.75 7.34 -24.58
N ILE A 502 42.73 6.37 -23.65
CA ILE A 502 41.57 5.58 -23.31
C ILE A 502 40.64 6.47 -22.49
N ARG A 503 39.43 6.73 -23.02
CA ARG A 503 38.39 7.48 -22.31
C ARG A 503 37.82 6.65 -21.17
N ILE A 504 37.79 7.22 -19.98
CA ILE A 504 37.24 6.63 -18.76
C ILE A 504 36.23 7.62 -18.22
N ALA A 505 34.97 7.21 -18.08
CA ALA A 505 33.91 8.02 -17.47
C ALA A 505 33.24 7.22 -16.35
N ALA A 506 33.08 7.85 -15.19
CA ALA A 506 32.35 7.29 -14.08
C ALA A 506 30.86 7.63 -14.18
N GLU A 507 30.02 6.61 -14.25
CA GLU A 507 28.55 6.75 -14.12
C GLU A 507 28.13 6.17 -12.77
N TYR A 508 27.54 7.01 -11.93
CA TYR A 508 26.98 6.62 -10.63
C TYR A 508 25.55 7.13 -10.51
N LYS A 509 24.64 6.28 -10.05
CA LYS A 509 23.20 6.57 -9.94
C LYS A 509 22.81 7.16 -8.57
N GLY A 510 23.75 7.76 -7.85
CA GLY A 510 23.57 8.39 -6.56
C GLY A 510 24.20 9.78 -6.49
N PRO A 511 24.03 10.51 -5.39
CA PRO A 511 24.67 11.80 -5.18
C PRO A 511 26.18 11.63 -4.97
N VAL A 512 26.97 12.27 -5.83
CA VAL A 512 28.44 12.31 -5.76
C VAL A 512 28.89 13.76 -5.88
N TRP A 513 29.83 14.19 -5.06
CA TRP A 513 30.36 15.54 -5.13
C TRP A 513 31.48 15.66 -6.16
N LYS A 514 32.42 14.68 -6.18
CA LYS A 514 33.52 14.60 -7.14
C LYS A 514 33.92 13.16 -7.42
N VAL A 515 34.48 12.94 -8.58
CA VAL A 515 35.13 11.68 -8.98
C VAL A 515 36.63 11.91 -9.03
N ARG A 516 37.39 11.13 -8.27
CA ARG A 516 38.84 11.12 -8.30
C ARG A 516 39.32 9.99 -9.17
N TYR A 517 40.15 10.31 -10.13
CA TYR A 517 40.84 9.35 -10.96
C TYR A 517 42.33 9.38 -10.59
N SER A 518 42.93 8.22 -10.34
CA SER A 518 44.37 8.08 -10.08
C SER A 518 44.96 6.96 -10.93
N ALA A 519 46.03 7.24 -11.65
CA ALA A 519 46.72 6.27 -12.46
C ALA A 519 48.05 5.90 -11.82
N GLU A 520 48.27 4.58 -11.66
CA GLU A 520 49.57 4.09 -11.16
C GLU A 520 50.69 4.42 -12.16
N ARG A 521 50.39 4.34 -13.44
CA ARG A 521 51.32 4.61 -14.55
C ARG A 521 50.57 5.29 -15.68
N GLY A 522 51.35 5.98 -16.57
CA GLY A 522 50.78 6.86 -17.60
C GLY A 522 50.28 8.17 -17.00
N VAL A 523 49.51 8.91 -17.75
CA VAL A 523 48.92 10.18 -17.33
C VAL A 523 47.43 10.23 -17.62
N LEU A 524 46.72 10.97 -16.76
CA LEU A 524 45.31 11.31 -16.92
C LEU A 524 45.18 12.73 -17.47
N LEU A 525 44.34 12.93 -18.47
CA LEU A 525 44.12 14.23 -19.09
C LEU A 525 42.65 14.43 -19.43
N THR A 526 42.21 15.67 -19.58
CA THR A 526 40.92 16.03 -20.17
C THR A 526 41.12 16.49 -21.60
N TRP A 527 40.17 16.20 -22.46
CA TRP A 527 40.17 16.56 -23.85
C TRP A 527 38.85 17.18 -24.28
N ASP A 528 38.91 18.32 -24.90
CA ASP A 528 37.78 18.97 -25.56
C ASP A 528 37.82 18.67 -27.07
N ALA A 529 36.93 17.79 -27.51
CA ALA A 529 36.87 17.36 -28.90
C ALA A 529 36.49 18.50 -29.87
N ALA A 530 35.80 19.54 -29.42
CA ALA A 530 35.37 20.67 -30.26
C ALA A 530 36.51 21.65 -30.54
N THR A 531 37.41 21.86 -29.59
CA THR A 531 38.55 22.78 -29.71
C THR A 531 39.87 22.08 -29.92
N GLY A 532 39.92 20.76 -29.75
CA GLY A 532 41.15 19.96 -29.80
C GLY A 532 42.09 20.18 -28.62
N ASN A 533 41.68 20.95 -27.61
CA ASN A 533 42.50 21.26 -26.46
C ASN A 533 42.65 20.07 -25.51
N VAL A 534 43.88 19.76 -25.12
CA VAL A 534 44.24 18.71 -24.17
C VAL A 534 44.83 19.34 -22.93
N SER A 535 44.34 18.95 -21.72
CA SER A 535 44.95 19.43 -20.48
C SER A 535 46.35 18.84 -20.26
N LYS A 536 47.14 19.47 -19.40
CA LYS A 536 48.40 18.88 -18.96
C LYS A 536 48.15 17.56 -18.25
N GLY A 537 48.84 16.48 -18.64
CA GLY A 537 48.71 15.18 -18.03
C GLY A 537 49.15 15.16 -16.56
N VAL A 538 48.36 14.54 -15.70
CA VAL A 538 48.58 14.36 -14.25
C VAL A 538 48.37 12.91 -13.84
N GLN A 539 48.85 12.49 -12.71
CA GLN A 539 48.58 11.14 -12.21
C GLN A 539 47.32 11.05 -11.35
N ILE A 540 46.86 12.17 -10.80
CA ILE A 540 45.61 12.26 -10.02
C ILE A 540 44.83 13.49 -10.50
N ILE A 541 43.54 13.32 -10.75
CA ILE A 541 42.63 14.39 -11.14
C ILE A 541 41.27 14.21 -10.49
N ASP A 542 40.74 15.28 -9.92
CA ASP A 542 39.38 15.34 -9.34
C ASP A 542 38.47 16.11 -10.33
N LEU A 543 37.39 15.48 -10.77
CA LEU A 543 36.44 16.04 -11.73
C LEU A 543 35.01 15.92 -11.21
N PRO A 544 34.09 16.81 -11.62
CA PRO A 544 32.66 16.59 -11.44
C PRO A 544 32.19 15.30 -12.12
N GLN A 545 31.14 14.68 -11.62
CA GLN A 545 30.51 13.52 -12.26
C GLN A 545 30.12 13.86 -13.72
N GLY A 546 30.27 12.89 -14.62
CA GLY A 546 29.92 13.03 -16.03
C GLY A 546 31.02 13.62 -16.93
N ILE A 547 32.09 14.18 -16.35
CA ILE A 547 33.26 14.62 -17.13
C ILE A 547 34.21 13.46 -17.32
N PRO A 548 34.48 13.01 -18.56
CA PRO A 548 35.40 11.91 -18.84
C PRO A 548 36.86 12.33 -18.65
N VAL A 549 37.68 11.39 -18.22
CA VAL A 549 39.14 11.49 -18.24
C VAL A 549 39.70 10.58 -19.34
N TYR A 550 40.86 10.91 -19.86
CA TYR A 550 41.58 10.09 -20.83
C TYR A 550 42.90 9.62 -20.20
N TRP A 551 43.06 8.29 -20.12
CA TRP A 551 44.33 7.71 -19.73
C TRP A 551 45.24 7.59 -20.97
N SER A 552 46.46 8.08 -20.86
CA SER A 552 47.45 8.02 -21.95
C SER A 552 48.77 7.41 -21.44
N PRO A 553 49.40 6.51 -22.23
CA PRO A 553 50.75 6.01 -21.93
C PRO A 553 51.84 7.05 -22.18
N LEU A 554 51.51 8.20 -22.81
CA LEU A 554 52.44 9.27 -23.10
C LEU A 554 52.67 10.10 -21.83
N GLY A 555 53.93 10.25 -21.43
CA GLY A 555 54.30 11.15 -20.35
C GLY A 555 54.19 12.63 -20.73
N GLN A 556 54.48 13.51 -19.76
CA GLN A 556 54.36 14.97 -19.91
C GLN A 556 55.18 15.54 -21.08
N ASN A 557 56.15 14.81 -21.59
CA ASN A 557 57.05 15.21 -22.69
C ASN A 557 56.67 14.56 -24.06
N GLY A 558 55.52 13.90 -24.15
CA GLY A 558 55.07 13.21 -25.38
C GLY A 558 55.85 11.92 -25.69
N GLN A 559 56.74 11.47 -24.80
CA GLN A 559 57.39 10.16 -24.93
C GLN A 559 56.52 9.08 -24.33
N ILE A 560 56.46 7.90 -24.93
CA ILE A 560 55.82 6.71 -24.36
C ILE A 560 56.55 6.38 -23.09
N VAL A 561 55.90 6.59 -21.95
CA VAL A 561 56.55 6.43 -20.62
C VAL A 561 56.65 4.98 -20.25
N GLU A 562 55.80 4.09 -20.80
CA GLU A 562 55.82 2.71 -20.36
C GLU A 562 55.27 1.65 -21.33
N ASP A 563 56.10 0.66 -21.57
CA ASP A 563 55.77 -0.64 -22.16
C ASP A 563 55.22 -1.60 -21.06
N ARG A 564 54.31 -1.13 -20.19
CA ARG A 564 53.79 -1.93 -19.08
C ARG A 564 52.33 -1.67 -18.78
N SER A 565 51.68 -2.63 -18.15
CA SER A 565 50.31 -2.49 -17.68
C SER A 565 50.19 -1.44 -16.58
N SER A 566 49.04 -0.80 -16.48
CA SER A 566 48.69 0.21 -15.49
C SER A 566 47.39 -0.10 -14.80
N ILE A 567 47.22 0.33 -13.55
CA ILE A 567 45.96 0.34 -12.84
C ILE A 567 45.50 1.79 -12.73
N VAL A 568 44.23 2.03 -13.13
CA VAL A 568 43.56 3.30 -12.91
C VAL A 568 42.50 3.07 -11.85
N THR A 569 42.66 3.75 -10.72
CA THR A 569 41.69 3.74 -9.62
C THR A 569 40.73 4.92 -9.76
N VAL A 570 39.44 4.66 -9.67
CA VAL A 570 38.37 5.67 -9.76
C VAL A 570 37.56 5.63 -8.47
N GLU A 571 37.62 6.71 -7.69
CA GLU A 571 36.93 6.86 -6.42
C GLU A 571 35.80 7.89 -6.55
N LEU A 572 34.62 7.56 -5.99
CA LEU A 572 33.52 8.48 -5.81
C LEU A 572 33.65 9.15 -4.44
N LEU A 573 33.63 10.48 -4.39
CA LEU A 573 33.83 11.24 -3.16
C LEU A 573 32.57 11.99 -2.75
N ASP A 574 32.24 11.96 -1.43
CA ASP A 574 31.19 12.80 -0.84
C ASP A 574 31.67 14.26 -0.66
N GLU A 575 30.78 15.14 -0.17
CA GLU A 575 31.09 16.55 0.11
C GLU A 575 32.21 16.75 1.12
N LYS A 576 32.48 15.76 1.96
CA LYS A 576 33.55 15.77 2.97
C LYS A 576 34.87 15.19 2.44
N GLY A 577 34.90 14.73 1.19
CA GLY A 577 36.05 14.10 0.56
C GLY A 577 36.28 12.65 0.99
N LYS A 578 35.29 12.00 1.60
CA LYS A 578 35.34 10.59 1.97
C LYS A 578 34.94 9.73 0.76
N SER A 579 35.65 8.63 0.52
CA SER A 579 35.32 7.67 -0.53
C SER A 579 33.96 6.99 -0.24
N ILE A 580 33.04 7.06 -1.21
CA ILE A 580 31.74 6.39 -1.23
C ILE A 580 31.90 4.99 -1.81
N ASP A 581 32.58 4.89 -2.98
CA ASP A 581 32.86 3.63 -3.69
C ASP A 581 34.11 3.79 -4.53
N GLU A 582 34.76 2.67 -4.87
CA GLU A 582 36.00 2.62 -5.63
C GLU A 582 35.94 1.52 -6.68
N ARG A 583 36.50 1.81 -7.87
CA ARG A 583 36.70 0.84 -8.95
C ARG A 583 38.13 0.90 -9.44
N GLN A 584 38.69 -0.26 -9.75
CA GLN A 584 40.01 -0.38 -10.36
C GLN A 584 39.88 -0.92 -11.77
N LEU A 585 40.46 -0.17 -12.72
CA LEU A 585 40.54 -0.53 -14.12
C LEU A 585 41.98 -0.97 -14.42
N THR A 586 42.12 -2.20 -14.89
CA THR A 586 43.44 -2.70 -15.32
C THR A 586 43.60 -2.50 -16.84
N ILE A 587 44.63 -1.78 -17.21
CA ILE A 587 45.03 -1.55 -18.60
C ILE A 587 46.26 -2.39 -18.85
N ILE A 588 46.17 -3.35 -19.78
CA ILE A 588 47.19 -4.36 -20.03
C ILE A 588 47.91 -4.01 -21.34
N TYR A 589 49.25 -3.88 -21.26
CA TYR A 589 50.06 -3.75 -22.46
C TYR A 589 50.28 -5.10 -23.13
N ASP A 590 49.99 -5.23 -24.42
CA ASP A 590 50.03 -6.51 -25.16
C ASP A 590 51.44 -6.91 -25.63
N GLY A 591 52.44 -6.11 -25.30
CA GLY A 591 53.83 -6.34 -25.71
C GLY A 591 54.16 -5.86 -27.13
N THR A 592 53.24 -5.22 -27.82
CA THR A 592 53.43 -4.67 -29.17
C THR A 592 53.29 -3.14 -29.19
N LEU A 593 52.15 -2.62 -29.40
CA LEU A 593 51.85 -1.17 -29.39
C LEU A 593 50.47 -0.89 -28.80
N PHE A 594 49.74 -1.95 -28.38
CA PHE A 594 48.38 -1.83 -27.95
C PHE A 594 48.22 -2.01 -26.44
N TYR A 595 47.25 -1.32 -25.90
CA TYR A 595 46.78 -1.42 -24.52
C TYR A 595 45.35 -1.93 -24.54
N ASP A 596 45.11 -3.07 -23.93
CA ASP A 596 43.82 -3.69 -23.79
C ASP A 596 43.25 -3.43 -22.42
N VAL A 597 41.93 -3.19 -22.33
CA VAL A 597 41.23 -3.00 -21.07
C VAL A 597 40.59 -4.32 -20.66
N ASN A 598 40.88 -4.78 -19.44
CA ASN A 598 40.26 -5.96 -18.93
C ASN A 598 38.84 -5.64 -18.44
N SER A 599 37.84 -6.35 -18.99
CA SER A 599 36.45 -6.23 -18.54
C SER A 599 36.28 -6.91 -17.18
N SER A 600 35.75 -6.19 -16.22
CA SER A 600 35.40 -6.68 -14.87
C SER A 600 33.96 -6.27 -14.53
N PRO A 601 33.29 -6.87 -13.55
CA PRO A 601 31.99 -6.41 -13.11
C PRO A 601 31.99 -4.93 -12.76
N GLY A 602 31.08 -4.16 -13.34
CA GLY A 602 31.04 -2.70 -13.19
C GLY A 602 31.93 -1.90 -14.15
N ILE A 603 32.61 -2.56 -15.09
CA ILE A 603 33.38 -1.93 -16.17
C ILE A 603 32.76 -2.30 -17.51
N ALA A 604 32.22 -1.33 -18.22
CA ALA A 604 31.66 -1.50 -19.55
C ALA A 604 32.67 -1.01 -20.59
N VAL A 605 33.22 -1.93 -21.37
CA VAL A 605 34.19 -1.66 -22.43
C VAL A 605 33.47 -1.58 -23.78
N GLY A 606 33.54 -0.45 -24.45
CA GLY A 606 32.88 -0.26 -25.75
C GLY A 606 33.64 -0.98 -26.89
N SER A 607 32.90 -1.62 -27.77
CA SER A 607 33.36 -2.48 -28.86
C SER A 607 33.53 -1.78 -30.21
N GLU A 608 33.77 -0.49 -30.29
CA GLU A 608 34.18 0.09 -31.59
C GLU A 608 35.64 -0.23 -31.88
N THR A 609 35.83 -1.08 -32.87
CA THR A 609 37.08 -1.22 -33.59
C THR A 609 37.44 0.10 -34.29
N LEU A 610 38.70 0.50 -34.19
CA LEU A 610 39.36 1.61 -34.94
C LEU A 610 38.87 1.73 -36.37
#